data_7bc22ceb9acfb82e776e9855bda44c35
#
_entry.id   7bc22ceb9acfb82e776e9855bda44c35
#
_cell.length_a   1.000
_cell.length_b   1.000
_cell.length_c   1.000
_cell.angle_alpha   90.00
_cell.angle_beta   90.00
_cell.angle_gamma   90.00
#
_symmetry.space_group_name_H-M   'P 1'
#
loop_
_entity.id
_entity.type
_entity.pdbx_description
1 polymer ?
#
loop_
_entity_poly.entity_id
_entity_poly.type
_entity_poly.pdbx_seq_one_letter_code
_entity_poly.pdbx_strand_id
1 'polypeptide(L)'
;LYSSGHPAPGSGMVNPFGLIRSKDGGKTWEKLGLEGETDFHLLATGWNTKAIYVWNPAPSSRMRRPGLHFTVNDGFAWKPASAAGLQGDPRALAVHPEDAATVAVATSNGVFLSRDSGEGFSPVASGVEGLGVFFDLDGKHLWTSAFDGQPRLARMPLGGGKATQMKLPPLTEDAVAYIAQNPSARKEYAIATFGRSVYLSKDGGGTWSQIADRGKAK
;
A
#
# COMPACT_ATOMS: atom_id res chain seq x y z
N LEU A 1 -5.71 -12.70 -4.34
CA LEU A 1 -4.75 -12.18 -3.38
C LEU A 1 -3.33 -12.39 -3.91
N TYR A 2 -2.41 -11.49 -3.55
CA TYR A 2 -0.98 -11.64 -3.81
C TYR A 2 -0.22 -11.52 -2.50
N SER A 3 0.91 -12.21 -2.40
CA SER A 3 1.78 -12.14 -1.23
C SER A 3 3.24 -12.35 -1.63
N SER A 4 4.13 -11.81 -0.82
CA SER A 4 5.56 -12.03 -0.87
C SER A 4 6.10 -12.04 0.55
N GLY A 5 7.26 -12.68 0.79
CA GLY A 5 7.87 -12.72 2.12
C GLY A 5 8.60 -14.01 2.44
N HIS A 6 8.65 -14.29 3.73
CA HIS A 6 9.32 -15.44 4.29
C HIS A 6 8.32 -16.51 4.74
N PRO A 7 8.57 -17.78 4.42
CA PRO A 7 7.71 -18.86 4.86
C PRO A 7 7.88 -19.18 6.36
N ALA A 8 6.85 -19.77 6.95
CA ALA A 8 6.97 -20.30 8.31
C ALA A 8 8.04 -21.41 8.39
N PRO A 9 8.78 -21.53 9.51
CA PRO A 9 9.71 -22.61 9.72
C PRO A 9 9.01 -23.98 9.55
N GLY A 10 9.67 -24.90 8.83
CA GLY A 10 9.13 -26.24 8.58
C GLY A 10 8.07 -26.34 7.48
N SER A 11 7.73 -25.26 6.77
CA SER A 11 6.75 -25.27 5.68
C SER A 11 7.20 -26.01 4.42
N GLY A 12 8.50 -26.30 4.27
CA GLY A 12 9.07 -26.86 3.05
C GLY A 12 9.15 -25.90 1.85
N MET A 13 8.76 -24.65 2.03
CA MET A 13 8.88 -23.61 1.00
C MET A 13 10.29 -23.04 0.95
N VAL A 14 10.71 -22.61 -0.23
CA VAL A 14 11.96 -21.85 -0.41
C VAL A 14 11.84 -20.49 0.29
N ASN A 15 12.93 -20.02 0.89
CA ASN A 15 12.98 -18.74 1.61
C ASN A 15 13.94 -17.76 0.91
N PRO A 16 13.47 -16.56 0.51
CA PRO A 16 12.09 -16.09 0.48
C PRO A 16 11.23 -16.85 -0.54
N PHE A 17 9.89 -16.84 -0.40
CA PHE A 17 9.02 -17.55 -1.33
C PHE A 17 8.71 -16.78 -2.63
N GLY A 18 9.32 -15.62 -2.84
CA GLY A 18 9.12 -14.81 -4.02
C GLY A 18 7.72 -14.20 -4.09
N LEU A 19 7.07 -14.28 -5.25
CA LEU A 19 5.69 -13.82 -5.45
C LEU A 19 4.76 -15.01 -5.57
N ILE A 20 3.67 -14.99 -4.81
CA ILE A 20 2.60 -16.00 -4.85
C ILE A 20 1.23 -15.36 -5.02
N ARG A 21 0.29 -16.11 -5.59
CA ARG A 21 -1.10 -15.68 -5.81
C ARG A 21 -2.10 -16.70 -5.29
N SER A 22 -3.20 -16.23 -4.71
CA SER A 22 -4.38 -17.02 -4.43
C SER A 22 -5.58 -16.49 -5.20
N LYS A 23 -6.39 -17.42 -5.75
CA LYS A 23 -7.64 -17.13 -6.46
C LYS A 23 -8.90 -17.52 -5.66
N ASP A 24 -8.72 -18.12 -4.51
CA ASP A 24 -9.79 -18.73 -3.70
C ASP A 24 -9.86 -18.19 -2.26
N GLY A 25 -9.44 -16.94 -2.08
CA GLY A 25 -9.48 -16.27 -0.78
C GLY A 25 -8.39 -16.70 0.19
N GLY A 26 -7.25 -17.22 -0.32
CA GLY A 26 -6.11 -17.62 0.49
C GLY A 26 -6.11 -19.11 0.88
N LYS A 27 -7.03 -19.91 0.36
CA LYS A 27 -7.10 -21.35 0.64
C LYS A 27 -5.98 -22.11 -0.07
N THR A 28 -5.72 -21.77 -1.33
CA THR A 28 -4.59 -22.30 -2.10
C THR A 28 -3.75 -21.19 -2.68
N TRP A 29 -2.46 -21.45 -2.91
CA TRP A 29 -1.49 -20.52 -3.41
C TRP A 29 -0.70 -21.11 -4.58
N GLU A 30 -0.57 -20.35 -5.66
CA GLU A 30 0.27 -20.67 -6.81
C GLU A 30 1.52 -19.79 -6.82
N LYS A 31 2.65 -20.35 -7.16
CA LYS A 31 3.93 -19.65 -7.28
C LYS A 31 3.96 -18.90 -8.61
N LEU A 32 4.37 -17.64 -8.57
CA LEU A 32 4.55 -16.80 -9.74
C LEU A 32 6.03 -16.57 -10.09
N GLY A 33 6.95 -17.07 -9.24
CA GLY A 33 8.39 -17.04 -9.43
C GLY A 33 9.12 -16.17 -8.42
N LEU A 34 10.45 -16.03 -8.64
CA LEU A 34 11.37 -15.28 -7.79
C LEU A 34 11.64 -15.92 -6.42
N GLU A 35 11.35 -17.23 -6.27
CA GLU A 35 11.66 -18.00 -5.06
C GLU A 35 13.19 -18.04 -4.84
N GLY A 36 13.60 -17.77 -3.61
CA GLY A 36 15.01 -17.68 -3.23
C GLY A 36 15.70 -16.39 -3.64
N GLU A 37 15.01 -15.52 -4.39
CA GLU A 37 15.64 -14.32 -4.95
C GLU A 37 15.21 -13.02 -4.24
N THR A 38 13.93 -12.88 -3.91
CA THR A 38 13.44 -11.63 -3.31
C THR A 38 12.18 -11.82 -2.49
N ASP A 39 12.01 -10.95 -1.50
CA ASP A 39 10.76 -10.67 -0.82
C ASP A 39 10.39 -9.19 -1.04
N PHE A 40 9.13 -8.94 -1.33
CA PHE A 40 8.67 -7.58 -1.53
C PHE A 40 7.99 -7.06 -0.27
N HIS A 41 8.72 -6.31 0.55
CA HIS A 41 8.16 -5.63 1.73
C HIS A 41 7.16 -4.54 1.31
N LEU A 42 7.33 -3.96 0.13
CA LEU A 42 6.39 -3.04 -0.48
C LEU A 42 5.83 -3.67 -1.75
N LEU A 43 4.57 -4.10 -1.67
CA LEU A 43 3.80 -4.68 -2.75
C LEU A 43 2.39 -4.11 -2.72
N ALA A 44 1.91 -3.63 -3.86
CA ALA A 44 0.54 -3.14 -4.02
C ALA A 44 -0.07 -3.63 -5.33
N THR A 45 -1.38 -3.84 -5.33
CA THR A 45 -2.12 -4.33 -6.49
C THR A 45 -3.32 -3.44 -6.78
N GLY A 46 -3.65 -3.26 -8.06
CA GLY A 46 -4.90 -2.62 -8.46
C GLY A 46 -6.09 -3.55 -8.23
N TRP A 47 -7.23 -3.00 -7.77
CA TRP A 47 -8.41 -3.79 -7.43
C TRP A 47 -9.06 -4.45 -8.66
N ASN A 48 -9.30 -3.67 -9.72
CA ASN A 48 -9.93 -4.14 -10.97
C ASN A 48 -8.93 -4.22 -12.13
N THR A 49 -7.65 -4.03 -11.86
CA THR A 49 -6.57 -4.16 -12.84
C THR A 49 -5.70 -5.38 -12.52
N LYS A 50 -4.83 -5.76 -13.44
CA LYS A 50 -3.79 -6.78 -13.20
C LYS A 50 -2.46 -6.15 -12.77
N ALA A 51 -2.46 -4.86 -12.42
CA ALA A 51 -1.24 -4.17 -12.05
C ALA A 51 -0.76 -4.63 -10.67
N ILE A 52 0.51 -4.95 -10.61
CA ILE A 52 1.24 -5.19 -9.37
C ILE A 52 2.45 -4.26 -9.39
N TYR A 53 2.60 -3.47 -8.36
CA TYR A 53 3.78 -2.64 -8.13
C TYR A 53 4.55 -3.16 -6.94
N VAL A 54 5.87 -3.18 -7.06
CA VAL A 54 6.78 -3.59 -6.00
C VAL A 54 7.96 -2.64 -5.90
N TRP A 55 8.48 -2.47 -4.69
CA TRP A 55 9.82 -1.93 -4.52
C TRP A 55 10.80 -3.10 -4.45
N ASN A 56 11.57 -3.28 -5.52
CA ASN A 56 12.56 -4.35 -5.60
C ASN A 56 13.79 -3.96 -4.76
N PRO A 57 14.15 -4.72 -3.71
CA PRO A 57 15.25 -4.34 -2.83
C PRO A 57 16.63 -4.60 -3.45
N ALA A 58 16.76 -5.61 -4.33
CA ALA A 58 18.00 -6.04 -4.91
C ALA A 58 17.79 -6.65 -6.31
N PRO A 59 18.83 -6.73 -7.16
CA PRO A 59 18.73 -7.40 -8.44
C PRO A 59 18.26 -8.85 -8.31
N SER A 60 17.39 -9.28 -9.24
CA SER A 60 16.87 -10.64 -9.35
C SER A 60 16.89 -11.09 -10.82
N SER A 61 16.52 -12.35 -11.09
CA SER A 61 16.48 -12.91 -12.45
C SER A 61 15.57 -12.13 -13.40
N ARG A 62 14.51 -11.53 -12.88
CA ARG A 62 13.49 -10.78 -13.65
C ARG A 62 13.59 -9.26 -13.51
N MET A 63 14.30 -8.76 -12.50
CA MET A 63 14.46 -7.33 -12.21
C MET A 63 15.92 -7.04 -11.93
N ARG A 64 16.64 -6.55 -12.94
CA ARG A 64 18.12 -6.42 -12.91
C ARG A 64 18.63 -5.26 -12.05
N ARG A 65 17.75 -4.41 -11.54
CA ARG A 65 18.11 -3.26 -10.69
C ARG A 65 17.14 -3.10 -9.53
N PRO A 66 17.55 -2.54 -8.40
CA PRO A 66 16.64 -2.18 -7.33
C PRO A 66 15.74 -1.01 -7.75
N GLY A 67 14.70 -0.73 -6.94
CA GLY A 67 13.76 0.37 -7.13
C GLY A 67 12.38 -0.08 -7.57
N LEU A 68 11.56 0.88 -8.02
CA LEU A 68 10.17 0.65 -8.39
C LEU A 68 10.07 -0.18 -9.68
N HIS A 69 9.27 -1.23 -9.62
CA HIS A 69 8.93 -2.05 -10.77
C HIS A 69 7.43 -2.33 -10.78
N PHE A 70 6.89 -2.58 -11.96
CA PHE A 70 5.50 -2.99 -12.11
C PHE A 70 5.32 -4.08 -13.17
N THR A 71 4.22 -4.79 -13.05
CA THR A 71 3.74 -5.77 -14.03
C THR A 71 2.25 -5.61 -14.21
N VAL A 72 1.72 -6.02 -15.38
CA VAL A 72 0.29 -6.11 -15.68
C VAL A 72 -0.10 -7.53 -16.13
N ASN A 73 0.79 -8.49 -15.94
CA ASN A 73 0.63 -9.88 -16.36
C ASN A 73 1.11 -10.89 -15.29
N ASP A 74 0.70 -10.65 -14.05
CA ASP A 74 0.94 -11.56 -12.91
C ASP A 74 2.43 -11.83 -12.64
N GLY A 75 3.32 -10.86 -12.90
CA GLY A 75 4.75 -11.02 -12.65
C GLY A 75 5.49 -11.83 -13.72
N PHE A 76 4.85 -12.17 -14.84
CA PHE A 76 5.52 -12.83 -15.96
C PHE A 76 6.62 -11.94 -16.57
N ALA A 77 6.32 -10.65 -16.76
CA ALA A 77 7.28 -9.64 -17.18
C ALA A 77 7.20 -8.42 -16.28
N TRP A 78 8.35 -7.93 -15.84
CA TRP A 78 8.47 -6.75 -15.01
C TRP A 78 9.07 -5.60 -15.80
N LYS A 79 8.52 -4.40 -15.61
CA LYS A 79 9.02 -3.15 -16.16
C LYS A 79 9.58 -2.31 -15.02
N PRO A 80 10.82 -1.82 -15.12
CA PRO A 80 11.31 -0.83 -14.17
C PRO A 80 10.64 0.51 -14.42
N ALA A 81 10.39 1.27 -13.38
CA ALA A 81 9.97 2.67 -13.43
C ALA A 81 11.11 3.58 -12.99
N SER A 82 11.21 4.78 -13.57
CA SER A 82 12.29 5.72 -13.25
C SER A 82 12.13 6.35 -11.88
N ALA A 83 10.91 6.43 -11.37
CA ALA A 83 10.55 7.08 -10.10
C ALA A 83 11.07 8.53 -10.01
N ALA A 84 11.16 9.23 -11.15
CA ALA A 84 11.65 10.60 -11.20
C ALA A 84 10.76 11.51 -10.33
N GLY A 85 11.39 12.38 -9.52
CA GLY A 85 10.67 13.26 -8.59
C GLY A 85 10.26 12.62 -7.26
N LEU A 86 10.41 11.29 -7.10
CA LEU A 86 10.20 10.64 -5.80
C LEU A 86 11.36 11.01 -4.86
N GLN A 87 11.03 11.41 -3.64
CA GLN A 87 12.01 11.81 -2.63
C GLN A 87 11.82 11.02 -1.34
N GLY A 88 12.93 10.67 -0.70
CA GLY A 88 12.92 9.92 0.56
C GLY A 88 12.76 8.41 0.39
N ASP A 89 12.82 7.69 1.50
CA ASP A 89 12.74 6.23 1.53
C ASP A 89 11.27 5.77 1.43
N PRO A 90 10.93 4.88 0.50
CA PRO A 90 9.56 4.38 0.34
C PRO A 90 9.10 3.59 1.57
N ARG A 91 7.84 3.79 1.97
CA ARG A 91 7.22 3.16 3.15
C ARG A 91 5.92 2.44 2.85
N ALA A 92 5.16 2.96 1.88
CA ALA A 92 3.91 2.32 1.45
C ALA A 92 3.64 2.60 -0.03
N LEU A 93 2.97 1.67 -0.68
CA LEU A 93 2.51 1.75 -2.06
C LEU A 93 1.00 1.53 -2.12
N ALA A 94 0.33 2.22 -3.03
CA ALA A 94 -1.05 1.92 -3.41
C ALA A 94 -1.22 2.09 -4.92
N VAL A 95 -2.00 1.21 -5.53
CA VAL A 95 -2.34 1.25 -6.96
C VAL A 95 -3.80 1.66 -7.10
N HIS A 96 -4.09 2.56 -8.04
CA HIS A 96 -5.45 2.98 -8.32
C HIS A 96 -6.32 1.77 -8.75
N PRO A 97 -7.56 1.66 -8.26
CA PRO A 97 -8.38 0.46 -8.48
C PRO A 97 -8.70 0.18 -9.95
N GLU A 98 -8.86 1.22 -10.77
CA GLU A 98 -9.31 1.13 -12.17
C GLU A 98 -8.22 1.54 -13.18
N ASP A 99 -7.14 2.19 -12.75
CA ASP A 99 -6.09 2.68 -13.63
C ASP A 99 -4.72 2.11 -13.22
N ALA A 100 -4.23 1.18 -14.03
CA ALA A 100 -2.95 0.52 -13.81
C ALA A 100 -1.74 1.46 -13.82
N ALA A 101 -1.86 2.65 -14.43
CA ALA A 101 -0.78 3.62 -14.54
C ALA A 101 -0.70 4.57 -13.34
N THR A 102 -1.76 4.66 -12.54
CA THR A 102 -1.80 5.55 -11.37
C THR A 102 -1.37 4.80 -10.09
N VAL A 103 -0.29 5.27 -9.49
CA VAL A 103 0.31 4.71 -8.26
C VAL A 103 0.68 5.82 -7.29
N ALA A 104 0.44 5.59 -6.00
CA ALA A 104 0.85 6.49 -4.92
C ALA A 104 1.93 5.83 -4.06
N VAL A 105 2.88 6.64 -3.58
CA VAL A 105 3.97 6.20 -2.70
C VAL A 105 4.04 7.13 -1.50
N ALA A 106 3.97 6.57 -0.29
CA ALA A 106 4.38 7.27 0.92
C ALA A 106 5.88 7.05 1.15
N THR A 107 6.58 8.10 1.51
CA THR A 107 8.03 8.09 1.77
C THR A 107 8.37 8.84 3.04
N SER A 108 9.61 8.75 3.50
CA SER A 108 10.12 9.56 4.62
C SER A 108 9.99 11.08 4.41
N ASN A 109 9.82 11.56 3.17
CA ASN A 109 9.77 12.98 2.82
C ASN A 109 8.38 13.46 2.35
N GLY A 110 7.38 12.58 2.33
CA GLY A 110 6.03 12.96 1.92
C GLY A 110 5.23 11.85 1.29
N VAL A 111 4.18 12.25 0.58
CA VAL A 111 3.36 11.37 -0.24
C VAL A 111 3.40 11.88 -1.68
N PHE A 112 3.59 10.98 -2.62
CA PHE A 112 3.79 11.27 -4.02
C PHE A 112 2.81 10.46 -4.87
N LEU A 113 2.38 11.05 -6.00
CA LEU A 113 1.47 10.44 -6.95
C LEU A 113 2.10 10.43 -8.34
N SER A 114 2.05 9.28 -9.00
CA SER A 114 2.35 9.11 -10.42
C SER A 114 1.08 8.74 -11.17
N ARG A 115 0.98 9.16 -12.44
CA ARG A 115 -0.10 8.81 -13.39
C ARG A 115 0.45 8.20 -14.69
N ASP A 116 1.71 7.84 -14.71
CA ASP A 116 2.47 7.35 -15.86
C ASP A 116 3.27 6.07 -15.54
N SER A 117 2.69 5.20 -14.72
CA SER A 117 3.27 3.92 -14.32
C SER A 117 4.54 4.06 -13.47
N GLY A 118 4.68 5.17 -12.73
CA GLY A 118 5.82 5.40 -11.84
C GLY A 118 7.02 6.04 -12.54
N GLU A 119 6.88 6.50 -13.77
CA GLU A 119 7.96 7.21 -14.46
C GLU A 119 8.21 8.57 -13.82
N GLY A 120 7.15 9.36 -13.55
CA GLY A 120 7.23 10.65 -12.88
C GLY A 120 6.33 10.74 -11.66
N PHE A 121 6.83 11.30 -10.57
CA PHE A 121 6.08 11.55 -9.34
C PHE A 121 5.97 13.03 -9.03
N SER A 122 4.77 13.45 -8.63
CA SER A 122 4.50 14.79 -8.10
C SER A 122 4.10 14.69 -6.64
N PRO A 123 4.54 15.62 -5.78
CA PRO A 123 4.16 15.60 -4.37
C PRO A 123 2.67 15.94 -4.20
N VAL A 124 1.98 15.19 -3.36
CA VAL A 124 0.61 15.47 -2.90
C VAL A 124 0.56 15.88 -1.43
N ALA A 125 1.58 15.49 -0.67
CA ALA A 125 1.90 16.03 0.65
C ALA A 125 3.43 16.04 0.79
N SER A 126 4.00 17.16 1.19
CA SER A 126 5.44 17.34 1.35
C SER A 126 5.78 17.97 2.70
N GLY A 127 7.03 17.79 3.15
CA GLY A 127 7.50 18.31 4.43
C GLY A 127 6.94 17.54 5.65
N VAL A 128 6.40 16.35 5.42
CA VAL A 128 5.87 15.44 6.42
C VAL A 128 6.39 14.03 6.18
N GLU A 129 6.48 13.22 7.20
CA GLU A 129 6.77 11.80 7.04
C GLU A 129 5.50 11.07 6.57
N GLY A 130 5.48 10.58 5.33
CA GLY A 130 4.41 9.76 4.80
C GLY A 130 4.48 8.33 5.35
N LEU A 131 3.37 7.83 5.88
CA LEU A 131 3.30 6.53 6.55
C LEU A 131 2.47 5.51 5.79
N GLY A 132 1.35 5.92 5.19
CA GLY A 132 0.45 5.03 4.48
C GLY A 132 -0.31 5.75 3.38
N VAL A 133 -0.72 4.98 2.37
CA VAL A 133 -1.52 5.43 1.23
C VAL A 133 -2.57 4.38 0.87
N PHE A 134 -3.74 4.82 0.45
CA PHE A 134 -4.82 3.95 -0.01
C PHE A 134 -5.74 4.70 -0.97
N PHE A 135 -6.10 4.11 -2.11
CA PHE A 135 -7.14 4.65 -2.98
C PHE A 135 -8.51 4.13 -2.58
N ASP A 136 -9.51 5.02 -2.52
CA ASP A 136 -10.90 4.57 -2.46
C ASP A 136 -11.19 3.63 -3.63
N LEU A 137 -11.99 2.59 -3.38
CA LEU A 137 -12.31 1.58 -4.39
C LEU A 137 -13.17 2.12 -5.55
N ASP A 138 -13.65 3.37 -5.47
CA ASP A 138 -14.27 4.07 -6.59
C ASP A 138 -13.27 4.90 -7.43
N GLY A 139 -12.00 4.89 -7.06
CA GLY A 139 -10.92 5.60 -7.72
C GLY A 139 -10.96 7.12 -7.62
N LYS A 140 -11.83 7.71 -6.78
CA LYS A 140 -12.02 9.16 -6.75
C LYS A 140 -11.13 9.87 -5.74
N HIS A 141 -10.65 9.18 -4.73
CA HIS A 141 -9.87 9.79 -3.67
C HIS A 141 -8.65 8.94 -3.30
N LEU A 142 -7.63 9.63 -2.82
CA LEU A 142 -6.45 9.06 -2.17
C LEU A 142 -6.50 9.41 -0.67
N TRP A 143 -6.43 8.40 0.17
CA TRP A 143 -6.17 8.54 1.59
C TRP A 143 -4.68 8.53 1.83
N THR A 144 -4.22 9.40 2.74
CA THR A 144 -2.83 9.49 3.15
C THR A 144 -2.76 9.52 4.66
N SER A 145 -1.86 8.75 5.23
CA SER A 145 -1.44 8.94 6.61
C SER A 145 -0.01 9.47 6.65
N ALA A 146 0.25 10.36 7.58
CA ALA A 146 1.52 11.05 7.72
C ALA A 146 1.80 11.42 9.18
N PHE A 147 3.03 11.84 9.45
CA PHE A 147 3.46 12.33 10.74
C PHE A 147 4.27 13.63 10.58
N ASP A 148 3.91 14.67 11.34
CA ASP A 148 4.60 15.94 11.40
C ASP A 148 4.77 16.45 12.84
N GLY A 149 5.12 15.54 13.75
CA GLY A 149 5.07 15.75 15.19
C GLY A 149 3.78 15.22 15.82
N GLN A 150 2.75 14.99 15.02
CA GLN A 150 1.50 14.34 15.41
C GLN A 150 0.96 13.50 14.23
N PRO A 151 0.16 12.45 14.52
CA PRO A 151 -0.45 11.63 13.46
C PRO A 151 -1.45 12.45 12.65
N ARG A 152 -1.41 12.28 11.33
CA ARG A 152 -2.31 12.90 10.36
C ARG A 152 -2.99 11.84 9.53
N LEU A 153 -4.26 12.06 9.21
CA LEU A 153 -5.01 11.28 8.23
C LEU A 153 -5.76 12.25 7.33
N ALA A 154 -5.57 12.14 6.04
CA ALA A 154 -6.23 13.02 5.08
C ALA A 154 -6.84 12.21 3.92
N ARG A 155 -7.88 12.75 3.32
CA ARG A 155 -8.52 12.22 2.12
C ARG A 155 -8.53 13.29 1.03
N MET A 156 -7.91 13.01 -0.10
CA MET A 156 -7.69 13.94 -1.19
C MET A 156 -8.47 13.52 -2.44
N PRO A 157 -9.24 14.42 -3.07
CA PRO A 157 -9.90 14.12 -4.35
C PRO A 157 -8.85 14.08 -5.48
N LEU A 158 -8.90 13.03 -6.32
CA LEU A 158 -7.96 12.85 -7.45
C LEU A 158 -8.30 13.74 -8.66
N GLY A 159 -9.52 14.24 -8.75
CA GLY A 159 -9.97 15.17 -9.77
C GLY A 159 -9.57 16.62 -9.52
N GLY A 160 -8.80 16.90 -8.47
CA GLY A 160 -8.43 18.25 -8.05
C GLY A 160 -9.23 18.73 -6.84
N GLY A 161 -8.69 19.69 -6.11
CA GLY A 161 -9.27 20.23 -4.89
C GLY A 161 -8.38 20.05 -3.66
N LYS A 162 -8.83 20.55 -2.51
CA LYS A 162 -8.08 20.48 -1.26
C LYS A 162 -8.31 19.13 -0.58
N ALA A 163 -7.25 18.59 0.03
CA ALA A 163 -7.36 17.45 0.92
C ALA A 163 -8.20 17.81 2.16
N THR A 164 -9.06 16.88 2.57
CA THR A 164 -9.84 16.98 3.80
C THR A 164 -9.08 16.25 4.90
N GLN A 165 -8.81 16.96 5.99
CA GLN A 165 -8.28 16.33 7.20
C GLN A 165 -9.36 15.49 7.86
N MET A 166 -9.07 14.22 8.10
CA MET A 166 -9.99 13.27 8.73
C MET A 166 -9.76 13.27 10.24
N LYS A 167 -10.85 13.08 10.98
CA LYS A 167 -10.72 12.88 12.43
C LYS A 167 -10.02 11.54 12.70
N LEU A 168 -9.10 11.55 13.64
CA LEU A 168 -8.47 10.34 14.15
C LEU A 168 -9.08 9.96 15.50
N PRO A 169 -9.12 8.66 15.83
CA PRO A 169 -9.33 8.25 17.22
C PRO A 169 -8.16 8.77 18.08
N PRO A 170 -8.29 8.82 19.41
CA PRO A 170 -7.16 9.15 20.26
C PRO A 170 -6.00 8.17 20.04
N LEU A 171 -4.87 8.66 19.53
CA LEU A 171 -3.65 7.90 19.29
C LEU A 171 -2.54 8.51 20.18
N THR A 172 -2.15 7.79 21.22
CA THR A 172 -1.06 8.20 22.11
C THR A 172 0.22 7.51 21.63
N GLU A 173 1.21 8.30 21.22
CA GLU A 173 2.50 7.80 20.71
C GLU A 173 2.34 6.72 19.60
N ASP A 174 1.33 6.91 18.75
CA ASP A 174 0.97 5.95 17.70
C ASP A 174 0.52 6.69 16.44
N ALA A 175 0.55 6.02 15.30
CA ALA A 175 0.13 6.57 14.01
C ALA A 175 -0.51 5.49 13.13
N VAL A 176 -1.29 5.94 12.13
CA VAL A 176 -1.94 5.04 11.17
C VAL A 176 -0.91 4.49 10.18
N ALA A 177 -0.78 3.17 10.15
CA ALA A 177 0.09 2.45 9.23
C ALA A 177 -0.67 1.95 7.98
N TYR A 178 -1.91 1.48 8.15
CA TYR A 178 -2.70 0.87 7.08
C TYR A 178 -4.12 1.42 7.06
N ILE A 179 -4.67 1.52 5.85
CA ILE A 179 -6.04 1.97 5.59
C ILE A 179 -6.67 0.98 4.62
N ALA A 180 -7.90 0.58 4.86
CA ALA A 180 -8.65 -0.30 3.98
C ALA A 180 -10.13 0.11 3.94
N GLN A 181 -10.78 -0.12 2.80
CA GLN A 181 -12.20 0.11 2.60
C GLN A 181 -12.94 -1.22 2.42
N ASN A 182 -14.12 -1.36 3.01
CA ASN A 182 -14.96 -2.53 2.78
C ASN A 182 -15.56 -2.49 1.36
N PRO A 183 -15.28 -3.46 0.49
CA PRO A 183 -15.80 -3.47 -0.88
C PRO A 183 -17.33 -3.63 -0.95
N SER A 184 -17.93 -4.23 0.07
CA SER A 184 -19.40 -4.44 0.16
C SER A 184 -20.14 -3.30 0.84
N ALA A 185 -19.41 -2.43 1.57
CA ALA A 185 -19.99 -1.30 2.29
C ALA A 185 -19.06 -0.06 2.16
N ARG A 186 -19.24 0.71 1.10
CA ARG A 186 -18.33 1.79 0.67
C ARG A 186 -18.08 2.90 1.70
N LYS A 187 -18.92 3.01 2.75
CA LYS A 187 -18.70 3.93 3.88
C LYS A 187 -17.93 3.30 5.05
N GLU A 188 -17.66 2.00 4.98
CA GLU A 188 -16.88 1.33 6.01
C GLU A 188 -15.38 1.36 5.67
N TYR A 189 -14.60 1.83 6.63
CA TYR A 189 -13.15 1.87 6.57
C TYR A 189 -12.55 1.27 7.83
N ALA A 190 -11.43 0.61 7.68
CA ALA A 190 -10.59 0.21 8.80
C ALA A 190 -9.25 0.93 8.72
N ILE A 191 -8.73 1.33 9.87
CA ILE A 191 -7.35 1.76 10.01
C ILE A 191 -6.65 0.86 11.02
N ALA A 192 -5.40 0.50 10.72
CA ALA A 192 -4.53 -0.18 11.66
C ALA A 192 -3.31 0.70 11.94
N THR A 193 -2.84 0.68 13.20
CA THR A 193 -1.76 1.53 13.68
C THR A 193 -0.46 0.74 13.85
N PHE A 194 0.67 1.44 13.93
CA PHE A 194 1.95 0.83 14.26
C PHE A 194 1.93 0.14 15.63
N GLY A 195 1.15 0.67 16.60
CA GLY A 195 0.90 0.05 17.90
C GLY A 195 -0.03 -1.17 17.86
N ARG A 196 -0.38 -1.66 16.65
CA ARG A 196 -1.24 -2.85 16.42
C ARG A 196 -2.68 -2.70 16.94
N SER A 197 -3.18 -1.49 17.04
CA SER A 197 -4.59 -1.21 17.29
C SER A 197 -5.35 -1.10 15.97
N VAL A 198 -6.61 -1.55 15.95
CA VAL A 198 -7.46 -1.48 14.77
C VAL A 198 -8.75 -0.75 15.12
N TYR A 199 -9.12 0.18 14.25
CA TYR A 199 -10.34 0.97 14.37
C TYR A 199 -11.20 0.81 13.13
N LEU A 200 -12.51 0.75 13.31
CA LEU A 200 -13.53 0.66 12.26
C LEU A 200 -14.35 1.93 12.23
N SER A 201 -14.54 2.48 11.05
CA SER A 201 -15.51 3.55 10.75
C SER A 201 -16.63 2.98 9.88
N LYS A 202 -17.87 3.38 10.15
CA LYS A 202 -19.07 3.04 9.33
C LYS A 202 -19.68 4.24 8.62
N ASP A 203 -19.04 5.40 8.75
CA ASP A 203 -19.56 6.70 8.28
C ASP A 203 -18.58 7.46 7.37
N GLY A 204 -17.67 6.74 6.72
CA GLY A 204 -16.70 7.33 5.80
C GLY A 204 -15.49 7.98 6.49
N GLY A 205 -15.14 7.55 7.69
CA GLY A 205 -14.02 8.10 8.46
C GLY A 205 -14.40 9.29 9.35
N GLY A 206 -15.68 9.54 9.54
CA GLY A 206 -16.17 10.60 10.43
C GLY A 206 -16.00 10.26 11.92
N THR A 207 -16.28 9.00 12.26
CA THR A 207 -16.08 8.44 13.60
C THR A 207 -15.40 7.07 13.55
N TRP A 208 -14.72 6.69 14.65
CA TRP A 208 -13.95 5.46 14.74
C TRP A 208 -14.26 4.71 16.03
N SER A 209 -14.49 3.40 15.91
CA SER A 209 -14.65 2.47 17.04
C SER A 209 -13.48 1.51 17.09
N GLN A 210 -12.82 1.37 18.21
CA GLN A 210 -11.70 0.44 18.38
C GLN A 210 -12.22 -1.00 18.44
N ILE A 211 -11.74 -1.87 17.53
CA ILE A 211 -12.11 -3.28 17.44
C ILE A 211 -10.96 -4.22 17.84
N ALA A 212 -9.73 -3.70 17.88
CA ALA A 212 -8.60 -4.40 18.47
C ALA A 212 -7.66 -3.40 19.17
N ASP A 213 -7.05 -3.83 20.25
CA ASP A 213 -6.11 -3.06 21.05
C ASP A 213 -4.80 -3.82 21.17
N ARG A 214 -3.71 -3.23 20.67
CA ARG A 214 -2.35 -3.81 20.69
C ARG A 214 -2.29 -5.29 20.26
N GLY A 215 -3.04 -5.62 19.20
CA GLY A 215 -3.11 -6.96 18.64
C GLY A 215 -4.10 -7.91 19.30
N LYS A 216 -4.91 -7.44 20.26
CA LYS A 216 -5.97 -8.23 20.91
C LYS A 216 -7.34 -7.73 20.45
N ALA A 217 -8.18 -8.61 19.94
CA ALA A 217 -9.57 -8.28 19.59
C ALA A 217 -10.36 -7.85 20.84
N LYS A 218 -11.27 -6.89 20.64
CA LYS A 218 -12.22 -6.43 21.66
C LYS A 218 -13.59 -7.06 21.49
#